data_46b91b227827f566b729005c8a41ba98
#
_entry.id   46b91b227827f566b729005c8a41ba98
#
_cell.length_a   1.000
_cell.length_b   1.000
_cell.length_c   1.000
_cell.angle_alpha   90.00
_cell.angle_beta   90.00
_cell.angle_gamma   90.00
#
_symmetry.space_group_name_H-M   'P 1'
#
loop_
_entity.id
_entity.type
_entity.pdbx_description
1 polymer ?
#
loop_
_entity_poly.entity_id
_entity_poly.type
_entity_poly.pdbx_seq_one_letter_code
_entity_poly.pdbx_strand_id
1 'polypeptide(L)'
;DLGDYIAGKAGEHVVAWEIALGELMVTTTRESLLRVMKLARDDSNCLFKVLVDVTAADFPARPERFEVVYNLLSLSHNQRIRIKVATDENAAVPSVTQLFSSAGWFEREVWDMFGIFFSDHPDLRRMLTDYGFEGHPLRKDFPLTGYVEVRYDDEQKRVVYEPVKLTQDFRSFDFMSPWEGA
;
A
#
# COMPACT_ATOMS: atom_id res chain seq x y z
N ASP A 1 -4.69 18.47 -20.41
CA ASP A 1 -3.64 18.28 -19.43
C ASP A 1 -3.06 16.85 -19.45
N LEU A 2 -2.17 16.51 -18.54
CA LEU A 2 -1.54 15.18 -18.53
C LEU A 2 -2.56 14.07 -18.20
N GLY A 3 -3.53 14.34 -17.35
CA GLY A 3 -4.59 13.38 -17.02
C GLY A 3 -5.44 13.00 -18.23
N ASP A 4 -5.90 14.02 -18.99
CA ASP A 4 -6.62 13.81 -20.26
C ASP A 4 -5.78 13.02 -21.26
N TYR A 5 -4.48 13.34 -21.35
CA TYR A 5 -3.56 12.64 -22.25
C TYR A 5 -3.45 11.16 -21.91
N ILE A 6 -3.21 10.84 -20.62
CA ILE A 6 -3.10 9.45 -20.16
C ILE A 6 -4.42 8.71 -20.35
N ALA A 7 -5.55 9.32 -19.96
CA ALA A 7 -6.87 8.73 -20.17
C ALA A 7 -7.18 8.50 -21.65
N GLY A 8 -6.85 9.44 -22.52
CA GLY A 8 -7.03 9.29 -23.97
C GLY A 8 -6.17 8.18 -24.58
N LYS A 9 -4.94 8.02 -24.11
CA LYS A 9 -4.03 6.96 -24.57
C LYS A 9 -4.36 5.58 -24.01
N ALA A 10 -4.70 5.52 -22.73
CA ALA A 10 -5.03 4.27 -22.04
C ALA A 10 -6.48 3.82 -22.35
N GLY A 11 -7.38 4.72 -22.70
CA GLY A 11 -8.78 4.42 -22.98
C GLY A 11 -9.48 3.77 -21.80
N GLU A 12 -10.15 2.66 -22.02
CA GLU A 12 -10.90 1.89 -20.99
C GLU A 12 -10.06 1.39 -19.81
N HIS A 13 -8.71 1.46 -19.90
CA HIS A 13 -7.81 1.01 -18.85
C HIS A 13 -7.67 2.03 -17.71
N VAL A 14 -8.11 3.26 -17.88
CA VAL A 14 -8.23 4.28 -16.84
C VAL A 14 -9.68 4.43 -16.45
N VAL A 15 -9.99 4.10 -15.20
CA VAL A 15 -11.35 4.20 -14.65
C VAL A 15 -11.72 5.66 -14.38
N ALA A 16 -10.80 6.38 -13.78
CA ALA A 16 -10.94 7.79 -13.44
C ALA A 16 -9.57 8.45 -13.26
N TRP A 17 -9.54 9.77 -13.35
CA TRP A 17 -8.39 10.56 -12.94
C TRP A 17 -8.84 11.89 -12.31
N GLU A 18 -8.03 12.42 -11.45
CA GLU A 18 -8.27 13.70 -10.78
C GLU A 18 -6.95 14.40 -10.47
N ILE A 19 -7.00 15.71 -10.31
CA ILE A 19 -5.90 16.49 -9.73
C ILE A 19 -6.36 16.98 -8.36
N ALA A 20 -5.72 16.48 -7.31
CA ALA A 20 -6.00 16.91 -5.95
C ALA A 20 -4.69 17.33 -5.27
N LEU A 21 -4.73 18.47 -4.57
CA LEU A 21 -3.57 19.02 -3.86
C LEU A 21 -2.32 19.19 -4.75
N GLY A 22 -2.53 19.43 -6.06
CA GLY A 22 -1.44 19.62 -7.03
C GLY A 22 -0.82 18.31 -7.55
N GLU A 23 -1.35 17.15 -7.19
CA GLU A 23 -0.90 15.83 -7.67
C GLU A 23 -1.93 15.20 -8.60
N LEU A 24 -1.46 14.62 -9.71
CA LEU A 24 -2.28 13.81 -10.60
C LEU A 24 -2.46 12.41 -10.01
N MET A 25 -3.72 12.02 -9.83
CA MET A 25 -4.12 10.68 -9.39
C MET A 25 -4.87 9.97 -10.51
N VAL A 26 -4.48 8.75 -10.81
CA VAL A 26 -5.10 7.90 -11.84
C VAL A 26 -5.58 6.62 -11.20
N THR A 27 -6.86 6.29 -11.35
CA THR A 27 -7.44 5.04 -10.88
C THR A 27 -7.57 4.06 -12.04
N THR A 28 -7.10 2.84 -11.82
CA THR A 28 -7.15 1.75 -12.80
C THR A 28 -7.62 0.45 -12.17
N THR A 29 -7.97 -0.53 -13.00
CA THR A 29 -8.30 -1.89 -12.52
C THR A 29 -7.05 -2.75 -12.38
N ARG A 30 -7.16 -3.86 -11.66
CA ARG A 30 -6.06 -4.84 -11.49
C ARG A 30 -5.56 -5.36 -12.84
N GLU A 31 -6.50 -5.71 -13.72
CA GLU A 31 -6.24 -6.27 -15.05
C GLU A 31 -5.51 -5.27 -15.97
N SER A 32 -5.76 -3.99 -15.76
CA SER A 32 -5.21 -2.90 -16.57
C SER A 32 -3.93 -2.29 -16.00
N LEU A 33 -3.58 -2.60 -14.74
CA LEU A 33 -2.47 -2.00 -14.01
C LEU A 33 -1.16 -2.02 -14.80
N LEU A 34 -0.72 -3.19 -15.24
CA LEU A 34 0.57 -3.32 -15.96
C LEU A 34 0.60 -2.49 -17.23
N ARG A 35 -0.53 -2.37 -17.93
CA ARG A 35 -0.64 -1.57 -19.15
C ARG A 35 -0.53 -0.08 -18.86
N VAL A 36 -1.24 0.40 -17.84
CA VAL A 36 -1.19 1.81 -17.42
C VAL A 36 0.21 2.16 -16.89
N MET A 37 0.81 1.31 -16.07
CA MET A 37 2.17 1.49 -15.54
C MET A 37 3.22 1.53 -16.66
N LYS A 38 3.10 0.63 -17.66
CA LYS A 38 3.98 0.62 -18.83
C LYS A 38 3.83 1.89 -19.67
N LEU A 39 2.57 2.35 -19.91
CA LEU A 39 2.31 3.60 -20.59
C LEU A 39 2.96 4.77 -19.84
N ALA A 40 2.72 4.88 -18.56
CA ALA A 40 3.28 5.95 -17.72
C ALA A 40 4.83 5.96 -17.76
N ARG A 41 5.47 4.79 -17.78
CA ARG A 41 6.93 4.66 -17.82
C ARG A 41 7.54 4.98 -19.18
N ASP A 42 6.93 4.49 -20.26
CA ASP A 42 7.58 4.41 -21.60
C ASP A 42 7.14 5.53 -22.56
N ASP A 43 5.95 6.12 -22.36
CA ASP A 43 5.45 7.19 -23.25
C ASP A 43 6.30 8.45 -23.11
N SER A 44 6.64 9.08 -24.26
CA SER A 44 7.52 10.25 -24.32
C SER A 44 6.99 11.50 -23.58
N ASN A 45 5.67 11.60 -23.43
CA ASN A 45 5.04 12.70 -22.69
C ASN A 45 4.89 12.42 -21.20
N CYS A 46 5.20 11.21 -20.77
CA CYS A 46 5.05 10.76 -19.39
C CYS A 46 6.42 10.52 -18.73
N LEU A 47 7.18 9.54 -19.20
CA LEU A 47 8.51 9.17 -18.72
C LEU A 47 8.63 9.03 -17.19
N PHE A 48 7.62 8.43 -16.55
CA PHE A 48 7.65 8.14 -15.12
C PHE A 48 8.52 6.91 -14.85
N LYS A 49 9.83 7.09 -14.95
CA LYS A 49 10.82 5.99 -14.87
C LYS A 49 11.24 5.61 -13.47
N VAL A 50 10.86 6.40 -12.47
CA VAL A 50 11.19 6.13 -11.08
C VAL A 50 9.94 5.74 -10.33
N LEU A 51 9.89 4.50 -9.82
CA LEU A 51 8.92 4.08 -8.82
C LEU A 51 9.47 4.51 -7.45
N VAL A 52 8.80 5.48 -6.86
CA VAL A 52 9.22 6.08 -5.58
C VAL A 52 8.79 5.19 -4.42
N ASP A 53 7.55 4.69 -4.50
CA ASP A 53 6.96 3.92 -3.42
C ASP A 53 5.76 3.10 -3.91
N VAL A 54 5.50 1.97 -3.24
CA VAL A 54 4.25 1.21 -3.32
C VAL A 54 3.75 1.00 -1.89
N THR A 55 2.53 1.44 -1.63
CA THR A 55 1.88 1.26 -0.33
C THR A 55 0.42 0.90 -0.51
N ALA A 56 -0.29 0.70 0.60
CA ALA A 56 -1.72 0.47 0.55
C ALA A 56 -2.46 1.24 1.65
N ALA A 57 -3.74 1.42 1.44
CA ALA A 57 -4.67 1.95 2.44
C ALA A 57 -5.82 0.97 2.63
N ASP A 58 -6.28 0.83 3.87
CA ASP A 58 -7.39 -0.05 4.24
C ASP A 58 -8.64 0.77 4.53
N PHE A 59 -9.72 0.49 3.80
CA PHE A 59 -11.03 1.11 3.93
C PHE A 59 -12.11 0.06 4.22
N PRO A 60 -12.26 -0.42 5.46
CA PRO A 60 -13.11 -1.56 5.80
C PRO A 60 -14.58 -1.44 5.38
N ALA A 61 -15.06 -0.21 5.16
CA ALA A 61 -16.43 0.05 4.72
C ALA A 61 -16.66 -0.14 3.21
N ARG A 62 -15.58 -0.34 2.41
CA ARG A 62 -15.70 -0.52 0.96
C ARG A 62 -15.77 -2.01 0.61
N PRO A 63 -16.48 -2.40 -0.47
CA PRO A 63 -16.47 -3.78 -0.97
C PRO A 63 -15.05 -4.26 -1.33
N GLU A 64 -14.30 -3.44 -2.09
CA GLU A 64 -12.87 -3.59 -2.31
C GLU A 64 -12.16 -2.74 -1.25
N ARG A 65 -11.88 -3.38 -0.09
CA ARG A 65 -11.42 -2.67 1.10
C ARG A 65 -10.04 -2.06 0.97
N PHE A 66 -9.17 -2.62 0.13
CA PHE A 66 -7.81 -2.14 -0.05
C PHE A 66 -7.65 -1.28 -1.28
N GLU A 67 -6.85 -0.24 -1.17
CA GLU A 67 -6.39 0.59 -2.27
C GLU A 67 -4.87 0.54 -2.32
N VAL A 68 -4.31 -0.12 -3.33
CA VAL A 68 -2.87 -0.14 -3.56
C VAL A 68 -2.48 1.11 -4.32
N VAL A 69 -1.46 1.79 -3.84
CA VAL A 69 -1.02 3.11 -4.30
C VAL A 69 0.41 3.04 -4.80
N TYR A 70 0.62 3.41 -6.04
CA TYR A 70 1.92 3.48 -6.70
C TYR A 70 2.29 4.95 -6.92
N ASN A 71 3.36 5.41 -6.32
CA ASN A 71 3.88 6.76 -6.50
C ASN A 71 5.04 6.74 -7.49
N LEU A 72 4.90 7.45 -8.61
CA LEU A 72 5.88 7.51 -9.68
C LEU A 72 6.41 8.93 -9.88
N LEU A 73 7.65 9.03 -10.33
CA LEU A 73 8.33 10.28 -10.62
C LEU A 73 8.93 10.26 -12.04
N SER A 74 8.65 11.31 -12.79
CA SER A 74 9.34 11.65 -14.03
C SER A 74 10.40 12.70 -13.74
N LEU A 75 11.67 12.33 -13.82
CA LEU A 75 12.78 13.27 -13.69
C LEU A 75 12.89 14.17 -14.92
N SER A 76 12.52 13.65 -16.10
CA SER A 76 12.60 14.39 -17.36
C SER A 76 11.60 15.55 -17.42
N HIS A 77 10.39 15.36 -16.87
CA HIS A 77 9.33 16.36 -16.87
C HIS A 77 9.14 17.03 -15.50
N ASN A 78 9.90 16.59 -14.48
CA ASN A 78 9.77 17.06 -13.09
C ASN A 78 8.32 16.99 -12.59
N GLN A 79 7.67 15.84 -12.83
CA GLN A 79 6.26 15.59 -12.50
C GLN A 79 6.11 14.32 -11.69
N ARG A 80 5.07 14.29 -10.86
CA ARG A 80 4.66 13.12 -10.06
C ARG A 80 3.29 12.65 -10.50
N ILE A 81 3.07 11.35 -10.39
CA ILE A 81 1.76 10.71 -10.60
C ILE A 81 1.54 9.67 -9.52
N ARG A 82 0.30 9.55 -9.10
CA ARG A 82 -0.15 8.49 -8.21
C ARG A 82 -1.12 7.59 -8.96
N ILE A 83 -0.82 6.30 -9.06
CA ILE A 83 -1.69 5.31 -9.67
C ILE A 83 -2.30 4.47 -8.55
N LYS A 84 -3.62 4.31 -8.57
CA LYS A 84 -4.41 3.63 -7.55
C LYS A 84 -5.13 2.43 -8.13
N VAL A 85 -5.14 1.34 -7.37
CA VAL A 85 -5.86 0.09 -7.72
C VAL A 85 -6.62 -0.40 -6.51
N ALA A 86 -7.92 -0.57 -6.67
CA ALA A 86 -8.75 -1.19 -5.64
C ALA A 86 -8.64 -2.72 -5.68
N THR A 87 -8.65 -3.35 -4.51
CA THR A 87 -8.65 -4.81 -4.37
C THR A 87 -9.30 -5.23 -3.04
N ASP A 88 -9.60 -6.50 -2.93
CA ASP A 88 -10.09 -7.13 -1.71
C ASP A 88 -9.08 -8.16 -1.15
N GLU A 89 -9.48 -8.88 -0.12
CA GLU A 89 -8.63 -9.88 0.55
C GLU A 89 -8.31 -11.11 -0.32
N ASN A 90 -9.13 -11.39 -1.33
CA ASN A 90 -9.07 -12.62 -2.13
C ASN A 90 -8.50 -12.39 -3.53
N ALA A 91 -8.53 -11.14 -3.99
CA ALA A 91 -8.14 -10.81 -5.36
C ALA A 91 -6.68 -10.34 -5.41
N ALA A 92 -5.88 -11.04 -6.22
CA ALA A 92 -4.49 -10.71 -6.43
C ALA A 92 -4.32 -9.44 -7.28
N VAL A 93 -3.29 -8.67 -6.97
CA VAL A 93 -2.82 -7.55 -7.78
C VAL A 93 -1.61 -8.01 -8.58
N PRO A 94 -1.53 -7.75 -9.91
CA PRO A 94 -0.34 -8.10 -10.68
C PRO A 94 0.91 -7.37 -10.18
N SER A 95 1.99 -8.10 -9.97
CA SER A 95 3.29 -7.51 -9.59
C SER A 95 3.84 -6.62 -10.71
N VAL A 96 4.35 -5.46 -10.33
CA VAL A 96 4.99 -4.53 -11.26
C VAL A 96 6.52 -4.67 -11.27
N THR A 97 7.08 -5.72 -10.67
CA THR A 97 8.53 -6.00 -10.60
C THR A 97 9.19 -6.12 -11.96
N GLN A 98 8.46 -6.60 -12.97
CA GLN A 98 8.95 -6.66 -14.36
C GLN A 98 9.12 -5.28 -15.01
N LEU A 99 8.38 -4.27 -14.51
CA LEU A 99 8.48 -2.90 -14.99
C LEU A 99 9.44 -2.07 -14.15
N PHE A 100 9.43 -2.28 -12.83
CA PHE A 100 10.23 -1.54 -11.85
C PHE A 100 10.83 -2.52 -10.84
N SER A 101 12.14 -2.75 -10.93
CA SER A 101 12.83 -3.69 -10.03
C SER A 101 12.74 -3.31 -8.55
N SER A 102 12.62 -2.01 -8.24
CA SER A 102 12.41 -1.52 -6.88
C SER A 102 11.09 -1.96 -6.24
N ALA A 103 10.09 -2.32 -7.06
CA ALA A 103 8.80 -2.77 -6.57
C ALA A 103 8.88 -4.03 -5.69
N GLY A 104 9.88 -4.88 -5.91
CA GLY A 104 9.97 -6.16 -5.22
C GLY A 104 9.95 -6.05 -3.69
N TRP A 105 10.63 -5.07 -3.12
CA TRP A 105 10.63 -4.86 -1.67
C TRP A 105 9.37 -4.15 -1.17
N PHE A 106 8.89 -3.16 -1.92
CA PHE A 106 7.65 -2.46 -1.56
C PHE A 106 6.42 -3.37 -1.61
N GLU A 107 6.32 -4.24 -2.63
CA GLU A 107 5.22 -5.21 -2.72
C GLU A 107 5.29 -6.25 -1.59
N ARG A 108 6.48 -6.67 -1.17
CA ARG A 108 6.64 -7.53 0.02
C ARG A 108 6.19 -6.82 1.30
N GLU A 109 6.50 -5.53 1.45
CA GLU A 109 6.02 -4.74 2.58
C GLU A 109 4.50 -4.66 2.61
N VAL A 110 3.86 -4.36 1.47
CA VAL A 110 2.40 -4.33 1.35
C VAL A 110 1.78 -5.69 1.65
N TRP A 111 2.39 -6.77 1.17
CA TRP A 111 1.98 -8.13 1.51
C TRP A 111 2.07 -8.39 3.02
N ASP A 112 3.18 -8.05 3.64
CA ASP A 112 3.42 -8.29 5.07
C ASP A 112 2.46 -7.48 5.94
N MET A 113 2.28 -6.19 5.63
CA MET A 113 1.49 -5.26 6.45
C MET A 113 -0.02 -5.34 6.23
N PHE A 114 -0.48 -5.61 5.02
CA PHE A 114 -1.91 -5.62 4.65
C PHE A 114 -2.43 -6.99 4.22
N GLY A 115 -1.56 -7.91 3.82
CA GLY A 115 -1.95 -9.23 3.31
C GLY A 115 -2.49 -9.21 1.88
N ILE A 116 -2.14 -8.20 1.09
CA ILE A 116 -2.51 -8.10 -0.33
C ILE A 116 -1.56 -8.97 -1.14
N PHE A 117 -2.11 -9.96 -1.85
CA PHE A 117 -1.32 -10.88 -2.65
C PHE A 117 -0.93 -10.26 -3.99
N PHE A 118 0.36 -10.39 -4.36
CA PHE A 118 0.88 -9.95 -5.66
C PHE A 118 1.18 -11.17 -6.55
N SER A 119 0.41 -11.33 -7.63
CA SER A 119 0.67 -12.39 -8.59
C SER A 119 1.96 -12.12 -9.39
N ASP A 120 2.64 -13.20 -9.77
CA ASP A 120 3.90 -13.15 -10.53
C ASP A 120 5.06 -12.39 -9.84
N HIS A 121 4.94 -12.16 -8.51
CA HIS A 121 6.06 -11.64 -7.72
C HIS A 121 7.14 -12.73 -7.56
N PRO A 122 8.42 -12.43 -7.82
CA PRO A 122 9.48 -13.46 -7.84
C PRO A 122 9.79 -14.07 -6.46
N ASP A 123 9.55 -13.33 -5.38
CA ASP A 123 9.88 -13.76 -4.01
C ASP A 123 8.97 -13.06 -2.99
N LEU A 124 7.68 -13.42 -2.99
CA LEU A 124 6.69 -12.82 -2.07
C LEU A 124 6.74 -13.51 -0.71
N ARG A 125 7.41 -12.88 0.23
CA ARG A 125 7.53 -13.34 1.62
C ARG A 125 7.54 -12.16 2.59
N ARG A 126 7.23 -12.42 3.86
CA ARG A 126 7.28 -11.37 4.91
C ARG A 126 8.70 -10.81 5.08
N MET A 127 8.78 -9.54 5.51
CA MET A 127 10.07 -8.87 5.69
C MET A 127 10.18 -8.00 6.95
N LEU A 128 9.09 -7.42 7.43
CA LEU A 128 9.08 -6.49 8.56
C LEU A 128 8.60 -7.15 9.86
N THR A 129 7.68 -8.10 9.77
CA THR A 129 7.19 -8.83 10.94
C THR A 129 8.16 -9.93 11.35
N ASP A 130 8.15 -10.29 12.62
CA ASP A 130 8.98 -11.36 13.17
C ASP A 130 8.57 -12.74 12.64
N TYR A 131 9.45 -13.74 12.76
CA TYR A 131 9.17 -15.12 12.39
C TYR A 131 7.97 -15.67 13.17
N GLY A 132 7.02 -16.26 12.44
CA GLY A 132 5.80 -16.79 13.05
C GLY A 132 4.76 -15.74 13.44
N PHE A 133 4.95 -14.47 13.05
CA PHE A 133 3.95 -13.44 13.29
C PHE A 133 2.65 -13.76 12.55
N GLU A 134 1.52 -13.68 13.27
CA GLU A 134 0.20 -13.93 12.73
C GLU A 134 -0.56 -12.61 12.53
N GLY A 135 -1.21 -12.48 11.36
CA GLY A 135 -1.98 -11.30 10.98
C GLY A 135 -1.20 -10.26 10.16
N HIS A 136 -1.84 -9.12 9.92
CA HIS A 136 -1.34 -8.03 9.10
C HIS A 136 -1.52 -6.70 9.86
N PRO A 137 -0.44 -6.12 10.40
CA PRO A 137 -0.53 -5.07 11.43
C PRO A 137 -1.12 -3.75 10.97
N LEU A 138 -1.11 -3.44 9.67
CA LEU A 138 -1.66 -2.17 9.16
C LEU A 138 -3.13 -2.27 8.73
N ARG A 139 -3.75 -3.44 8.83
CA ARG A 139 -5.21 -3.53 8.69
C ARG A 139 -5.90 -2.83 9.84
N LYS A 140 -7.00 -2.14 9.55
CA LYS A 140 -7.77 -1.37 10.57
C LYS A 140 -8.41 -2.24 11.65
N ASP A 141 -8.67 -3.49 11.34
CA ASP A 141 -9.20 -4.50 12.27
C ASP A 141 -8.12 -5.21 13.11
N PHE A 142 -6.83 -4.95 12.84
CA PHE A 142 -5.75 -5.44 13.69
C PHE A 142 -5.57 -4.51 14.91
N PRO A 143 -5.56 -5.05 16.15
CA PRO A 143 -5.46 -4.23 17.35
C PRO A 143 -4.12 -3.49 17.44
N LEU A 144 -4.16 -2.22 17.82
CA LEU A 144 -2.96 -1.37 17.94
C LEU A 144 -1.90 -1.96 18.88
N THR A 145 -2.32 -2.62 19.95
CA THR A 145 -1.43 -3.26 20.94
C THR A 145 -0.93 -4.64 20.50
N GLY A 146 -1.47 -5.21 19.42
CA GLY A 146 -1.21 -6.58 19.02
C GLY A 146 -1.82 -7.61 19.96
N TYR A 147 -1.43 -8.87 19.79
CA TYR A 147 -1.89 -10.01 20.62
C TYR A 147 -0.79 -10.59 21.48
N VAL A 148 0.45 -10.44 21.04
CA VAL A 148 1.62 -11.09 21.63
C VAL A 148 2.71 -10.04 21.80
N GLU A 149 3.41 -10.11 22.92
CA GLU A 149 4.62 -9.33 23.19
C GLU A 149 5.84 -10.24 23.34
N VAL A 150 7.00 -9.67 23.18
CA VAL A 150 8.26 -10.38 23.18
C VAL A 150 9.09 -9.91 24.38
N ARG A 151 9.55 -10.85 25.19
CA ARG A 151 10.39 -10.58 26.37
C ARG A 151 11.59 -11.51 26.41
N TYR A 152 12.70 -10.99 26.89
CA TYR A 152 13.83 -11.84 27.24
C TYR A 152 13.62 -12.49 28.62
N ASP A 153 13.72 -13.82 28.67
CA ASP A 153 13.62 -14.58 29.90
C ASP A 153 15.04 -14.93 30.41
N ASP A 154 15.38 -14.37 31.58
CA ASP A 154 16.71 -14.57 32.17
C ASP A 154 16.94 -15.97 32.69
N GLU A 155 15.91 -16.69 33.11
CA GLU A 155 16.01 -18.07 33.59
C GLU A 155 16.24 -19.02 32.42
N GLN A 156 15.43 -18.89 31.35
CA GLN A 156 15.54 -19.72 30.17
C GLN A 156 16.65 -19.28 29.20
N LYS A 157 17.27 -18.09 29.43
CA LYS A 157 18.30 -17.49 28.57
C LYS A 157 17.88 -17.35 27.10
N ARG A 158 16.62 -17.03 26.85
CA ARG A 158 16.03 -16.89 25.51
C ARG A 158 14.94 -15.85 25.47
N VAL A 159 14.61 -15.42 24.26
CA VAL A 159 13.42 -14.63 23.97
C VAL A 159 12.17 -15.52 24.01
N VAL A 160 11.15 -15.09 24.74
CA VAL A 160 9.85 -15.79 24.86
C VAL A 160 8.74 -14.89 24.35
N TYR A 161 7.71 -15.53 23.80
CA TYR A 161 6.47 -14.87 23.38
C TYR A 161 5.41 -15.08 24.44
N GLU A 162 4.72 -14.03 24.85
CA GLU A 162 3.66 -14.09 25.83
C GLU A 162 2.48 -13.21 25.40
N PRO A 163 1.24 -13.49 25.82
CA PRO A 163 0.10 -12.63 25.54
C PRO A 163 0.34 -11.20 26.05
N VAL A 164 -0.05 -10.20 25.27
CA VAL A 164 0.09 -8.80 25.66
C VAL A 164 -0.58 -8.53 27.00
N LYS A 165 0.17 -7.97 27.94
CA LYS A 165 -0.30 -7.56 29.25
C LYS A 165 0.13 -6.13 29.51
N LEU A 166 -0.78 -5.18 29.24
CA LEU A 166 -0.49 -3.78 29.43
C LEU A 166 -0.43 -3.44 30.93
N THR A 167 0.54 -2.63 31.33
CA THR A 167 0.66 -2.07 32.68
C THR A 167 -0.42 -1.02 32.97
N GLN A 168 -0.96 -0.41 31.92
CA GLN A 168 -2.07 0.52 31.95
C GLN A 168 -3.05 0.15 30.85
N ASP A 169 -4.35 0.16 31.15
CA ASP A 169 -5.38 -0.09 30.13
C ASP A 169 -5.28 0.89 28.98
N PHE A 170 -5.48 0.35 27.75
CA PHE A 170 -5.52 1.18 26.56
C PHE A 170 -6.69 2.15 26.63
N ARG A 171 -6.41 3.44 26.48
CA ARG A 171 -7.40 4.51 26.53
C ARG A 171 -7.70 4.99 25.11
N SER A 172 -8.98 5.05 24.79
CA SER A 172 -9.44 5.66 23.53
C SER A 172 -9.75 7.13 23.76
N PHE A 173 -9.17 7.99 22.94
CA PHE A 173 -9.43 9.43 22.96
C PHE A 173 -10.07 9.83 21.64
N ASP A 174 -11.08 10.68 21.69
CA ASP A 174 -11.68 11.28 20.49
C ASP A 174 -10.89 12.50 19.98
N PHE A 175 -9.95 12.99 20.79
CA PHE A 175 -9.14 14.19 20.54
C PHE A 175 -9.97 15.47 20.28
N MET A 176 -11.25 15.44 20.60
CA MET A 176 -12.12 16.59 20.53
C MET A 176 -11.85 17.50 21.72
N SER A 177 -11.60 18.78 21.46
CA SER A 177 -11.49 19.77 22.55
C SER A 177 -12.88 20.08 23.09
N PRO A 178 -13.12 19.95 24.40
CA PRO A 178 -14.42 20.33 24.99
C PRO A 178 -14.69 21.84 24.89
N TRP A 179 -13.69 22.62 24.49
CA TRP A 179 -13.76 24.09 24.34
C TRP A 179 -13.97 24.53 22.87
N GLU A 180 -13.84 23.66 21.94
CA GLU A 180 -14.23 23.90 20.56
C GLU A 180 -15.74 23.67 20.48
N GLY A 181 -16.48 24.75 20.68
CA GLY A 181 -17.94 24.70 20.63
C GLY A 181 -18.44 24.19 19.27
N ALA A 182 -19.52 23.44 19.31
CA ALA A 182 -20.20 22.91 18.13
C ALA A 182 -20.74 24.04 17.25
#